data_220eda8cb42958dae3f78d40721e4cbd
#
_entry.id   220eda8cb42958dae3f78d40721e4cbd
#
_cell.length_a   1.000
_cell.length_b   1.000
_cell.length_c   1.000
_cell.angle_alpha   90.00
_cell.angle_beta   90.00
_cell.angle_gamma   90.00
#
_symmetry.space_group_name_H-M   'P 1'
#
loop_
_entity.id
_entity.type
_entity.pdbx_description
1 polymer ?
#
loop_
_entity_poly.entity_id
_entity_poly.type
_entity_poly.pdbx_seq_one_letter_code
_entity_poly.pdbx_strand_id
1 'polypeptide(L)'
;LEVSGDFFENKSSQLLGGLKLAGLNADYLNVSPQQGILLFKSESDEWKETASRVLGILEELSGKDAKCYVAVSSGLKNRSQLAERCRETELLMENRFYGLDSHIFMAEYDVECADDVQLDDNTLIKQIQQDVRTKDMLSLSEHVDRLFHNYRQNVGVSQIYVKFVFSSLLKVLYEAIPGKNDRDLNEEMEVLYRTADID
;
A
#
# COMPACT_ATOMS: atom_id res chain seq x y z
N LEU A 1 -12.21 -2.72 -0.30
CA LEU A 1 -11.71 -4.05 0.07
C LEU A 1 -10.71 -4.53 -0.95
N GLU A 2 -9.63 -5.13 -0.50
CA GLU A 2 -8.68 -5.81 -1.35
C GLU A 2 -8.26 -7.15 -0.73
N VAL A 3 -8.18 -8.20 -1.57
CA VAL A 3 -7.76 -9.55 -1.18
C VAL A 3 -6.90 -10.11 -2.30
N SER A 4 -5.80 -10.77 -1.95
CA SER A 4 -4.92 -11.40 -2.94
C SER A 4 -5.62 -12.55 -3.70
N GLY A 5 -5.27 -12.74 -4.97
CA GLY A 5 -5.86 -13.76 -5.85
C GLY A 5 -7.23 -13.36 -6.42
N ASP A 6 -8.02 -14.34 -6.82
CA ASP A 6 -9.31 -14.14 -7.51
C ASP A 6 -10.51 -14.24 -6.54
N PHE A 7 -10.35 -13.63 -5.36
CA PHE A 7 -11.32 -13.77 -4.27
C PHE A 7 -12.71 -13.28 -4.66
N PHE A 8 -12.83 -12.09 -5.22
CA PHE A 8 -14.12 -11.48 -5.51
C PHE A 8 -14.85 -12.09 -6.71
N GLU A 9 -14.15 -12.80 -7.59
CA GLU A 9 -14.80 -13.62 -8.63
C GLU A 9 -15.45 -14.87 -8.05
N ASN A 10 -14.76 -15.53 -7.09
CA ASN A 10 -15.13 -16.86 -6.65
C ASN A 10 -15.92 -16.87 -5.33
N LYS A 11 -15.74 -15.87 -4.46
CA LYS A 11 -16.24 -15.87 -3.07
C LYS A 11 -17.13 -14.69 -2.70
N SER A 12 -17.49 -13.83 -3.64
CA SER A 12 -18.34 -12.66 -3.37
C SER A 12 -19.69 -13.01 -2.74
N SER A 13 -20.32 -14.11 -3.18
CA SER A 13 -21.59 -14.58 -2.60
C SER A 13 -21.42 -15.08 -1.16
N GLN A 14 -20.28 -15.69 -0.83
CA GLN A 14 -19.97 -16.15 0.54
C GLN A 14 -19.69 -14.93 1.44
N LEU A 15 -18.98 -13.93 0.92
CA LEU A 15 -18.76 -12.66 1.63
C LEU A 15 -20.09 -11.99 2.00
N LEU A 16 -21.00 -11.84 1.04
CA LEU A 16 -22.31 -11.23 1.28
C LEU A 16 -23.13 -12.05 2.29
N GLY A 17 -23.05 -13.38 2.23
CA GLY A 17 -23.66 -14.27 3.21
C GLY A 17 -23.09 -14.07 4.61
N GLY A 18 -21.77 -14.01 4.75
CA GLY A 18 -21.06 -13.75 6.01
C GLY A 18 -21.41 -12.39 6.61
N LEU A 19 -21.40 -11.34 5.79
CA LEU A 19 -21.81 -9.99 6.22
C LEU A 19 -23.24 -9.98 6.75
N LYS A 20 -24.17 -10.61 6.04
CA LYS A 20 -25.58 -10.69 6.46
C LYS A 20 -25.76 -11.46 7.76
N LEU A 21 -25.04 -12.55 7.96
CA LEU A 21 -25.05 -13.33 9.21
C LEU A 21 -24.47 -12.51 10.38
N ALA A 22 -23.48 -11.66 10.10
CA ALA A 22 -22.92 -10.72 11.07
C ALA A 22 -23.81 -9.50 11.33
N GLY A 23 -24.99 -9.40 10.70
CA GLY A 23 -25.88 -8.24 10.83
C GLY A 23 -25.41 -7.00 10.07
N LEU A 24 -24.43 -7.14 9.18
CA LEU A 24 -23.88 -6.07 8.36
C LEU A 24 -24.59 -6.02 7.01
N ASN A 25 -25.44 -5.03 6.79
CA ASN A 25 -26.14 -4.84 5.54
C ASN A 25 -25.39 -3.84 4.67
N ALA A 26 -24.88 -4.31 3.52
CA ALA A 26 -24.15 -3.49 2.57
C ALA A 26 -24.60 -3.77 1.13
N ASP A 27 -24.61 -2.73 0.30
CA ASP A 27 -24.63 -2.89 -1.14
C ASP A 27 -23.20 -3.21 -1.61
N TYR A 28 -23.04 -4.19 -2.50
CA TYR A 28 -21.74 -4.66 -2.97
C TYR A 28 -21.54 -4.35 -4.45
N LEU A 29 -20.32 -3.89 -4.77
CA LEU A 29 -19.85 -3.70 -6.13
C LEU A 29 -18.55 -4.47 -6.34
N ASN A 30 -18.50 -5.32 -7.37
CA ASN A 30 -17.27 -5.95 -7.80
C ASN A 30 -16.49 -4.97 -8.70
N VAL A 31 -15.22 -4.70 -8.37
CA VAL A 31 -14.34 -3.80 -9.14
C VAL A 31 -13.37 -4.63 -9.98
N SER A 32 -12.76 -5.64 -9.38
CA SER A 32 -11.81 -6.55 -10.02
C SER A 32 -11.78 -7.90 -9.30
N PRO A 33 -11.08 -8.92 -9.81
CA PRO A 33 -10.91 -10.18 -9.10
C PRO A 33 -10.38 -10.04 -7.68
N GLN A 34 -9.60 -8.98 -7.43
CA GLN A 34 -8.92 -8.71 -6.17
C GLN A 34 -9.57 -7.58 -5.36
N GLN A 35 -10.51 -6.83 -5.92
CA GLN A 35 -11.06 -5.63 -5.30
C GLN A 35 -12.58 -5.61 -5.33
N GLY A 36 -13.17 -5.21 -4.20
CA GLY A 36 -14.60 -5.01 -4.05
C GLY A 36 -14.92 -3.79 -3.20
N ILE A 37 -16.08 -3.19 -3.41
CA ILE A 37 -16.59 -2.06 -2.65
C ILE A 37 -17.84 -2.47 -1.90
N LEU A 38 -17.91 -2.11 -0.62
CA LEU A 38 -19.11 -2.22 0.22
C LEU A 38 -19.64 -0.83 0.54
N LEU A 39 -20.92 -0.63 0.33
CA LEU A 39 -21.63 0.60 0.68
C LEU A 39 -22.59 0.30 1.83
N PHE A 40 -22.29 0.85 2.99
CA PHE A 40 -23.13 0.72 4.18
C PHE A 40 -24.09 1.91 4.30
N LYS A 41 -25.31 1.64 4.75
CA LYS A 41 -26.27 2.64 5.18
C LYS A 41 -26.28 2.59 6.71
N SER A 42 -25.53 3.47 7.35
CA SER A 42 -25.48 3.55 8.80
C SER A 42 -25.34 5.00 9.25
N GLU A 43 -25.95 5.30 10.39
CA GLU A 43 -25.82 6.55 11.10
C GLU A 43 -24.82 6.44 12.27
N SER A 44 -24.19 5.26 12.47
CA SER A 44 -23.26 5.05 13.58
C SER A 44 -21.84 5.45 13.20
N ASP A 45 -21.10 6.03 14.16
CA ASP A 45 -19.68 6.40 14.02
C ASP A 45 -18.72 5.22 14.31
N GLU A 46 -19.23 4.00 14.49
CA GLU A 46 -18.44 2.80 14.85
C GLU A 46 -17.81 2.11 13.64
N TRP A 47 -17.25 2.90 12.72
CA TRP A 47 -16.69 2.38 11.47
C TRP A 47 -15.46 1.50 11.67
N LYS A 48 -14.67 1.75 12.72
CA LYS A 48 -13.49 0.93 13.04
C LYS A 48 -13.89 -0.48 13.45
N GLU A 49 -14.93 -0.63 14.25
CA GLU A 49 -15.46 -1.95 14.63
C GLU A 49 -16.06 -2.66 13.41
N THR A 50 -16.84 -1.94 12.61
CA THR A 50 -17.42 -2.47 11.37
C THR A 50 -16.32 -2.95 10.42
N ALA A 51 -15.27 -2.15 10.20
CA ALA A 51 -14.13 -2.52 9.37
C ALA A 51 -13.40 -3.76 9.90
N SER A 52 -13.19 -3.85 11.22
CA SER A 52 -12.58 -5.02 11.86
C SER A 52 -13.40 -6.30 11.66
N ARG A 53 -14.73 -6.21 11.75
CA ARG A 53 -15.64 -7.34 11.49
C ARG A 53 -15.61 -7.76 10.03
N VAL A 54 -15.58 -6.79 9.11
CA VAL A 54 -15.45 -7.06 7.66
C VAL A 54 -14.12 -7.76 7.37
N LEU A 55 -13.01 -7.25 7.94
CA LEU A 55 -11.69 -7.85 7.79
C LEU A 55 -11.68 -9.30 8.30
N GLY A 56 -12.22 -9.56 9.48
CA GLY A 56 -12.31 -10.92 10.03
C GLY A 56 -13.06 -11.89 9.11
N ILE A 57 -14.17 -11.45 8.50
CA ILE A 57 -14.91 -12.27 7.51
C ILE A 57 -14.08 -12.53 6.26
N LEU A 58 -13.34 -11.51 5.77
CA LEU A 58 -12.45 -11.67 4.62
C LEU A 58 -11.34 -12.69 4.90
N GLU A 59 -10.67 -12.60 6.04
CA GLU A 59 -9.59 -13.50 6.46
C GLU A 59 -10.09 -14.95 6.63
N GLU A 60 -11.26 -15.14 7.24
CA GLU A 60 -11.87 -16.46 7.39
C GLU A 60 -12.15 -17.10 6.02
N LEU A 61 -12.69 -16.34 5.08
CA LEU A 61 -13.02 -16.82 3.75
C LEU A 61 -11.81 -17.00 2.84
N SER A 62 -10.80 -16.16 2.96
CA SER A 62 -9.62 -16.16 2.07
C SER A 62 -8.63 -17.26 2.41
N GLY A 63 -8.51 -17.62 3.70
CA GLY A 63 -7.53 -18.56 4.21
C GLY A 63 -6.26 -17.86 4.72
N LYS A 64 -5.38 -18.65 5.35
CA LYS A 64 -4.25 -18.14 6.14
C LYS A 64 -3.15 -17.43 5.33
N ASP A 65 -3.05 -17.74 4.05
CA ASP A 65 -1.96 -17.19 3.20
C ASP A 65 -2.39 -15.97 2.39
N ALA A 66 -3.67 -15.58 2.47
CA ALA A 66 -4.18 -14.44 1.73
C ALA A 66 -4.04 -13.15 2.52
N LYS A 67 -3.43 -12.13 1.91
CA LYS A 67 -3.38 -10.78 2.47
C LYS A 67 -4.71 -10.09 2.20
N CYS A 68 -5.39 -9.62 3.26
CA CYS A 68 -6.67 -8.93 3.22
C CYS A 68 -6.51 -7.50 3.74
N TYR A 69 -7.10 -6.54 3.04
CA TYR A 69 -7.05 -5.14 3.44
C TYR A 69 -8.42 -4.47 3.31
N VAL A 70 -8.70 -3.54 4.20
CA VAL A 70 -9.94 -2.76 4.23
C VAL A 70 -9.59 -1.28 4.30
N ALA A 71 -10.08 -0.48 3.35
CA ALA A 71 -10.01 0.98 3.43
C ALA A 71 -11.42 1.54 3.63
N VAL A 72 -11.56 2.51 4.51
CA VAL A 72 -12.82 3.17 4.85
C VAL A 72 -12.72 4.65 4.51
N SER A 73 -13.52 5.11 3.54
CA SER A 73 -13.60 6.53 3.19
C SER A 73 -14.34 7.33 4.27
N SER A 74 -14.20 8.62 4.22
CA SER A 74 -15.10 9.54 4.91
C SER A 74 -16.55 9.36 4.43
N GLY A 75 -17.49 9.81 5.25
CA GLY A 75 -18.93 9.64 5.02
C GLY A 75 -19.42 10.18 3.68
N LEU A 76 -20.35 9.44 3.05
CA LEU A 76 -20.96 9.77 1.77
C LEU A 76 -22.31 10.47 2.01
N LYS A 77 -22.42 11.76 1.70
CA LYS A 77 -23.66 12.54 1.87
C LYS A 77 -24.63 12.39 0.70
N ASN A 78 -24.11 12.18 -0.49
CA ASN A 78 -24.91 12.01 -1.71
C ASN A 78 -24.18 11.17 -2.76
N ARG A 79 -24.92 10.65 -3.74
CA ARG A 79 -24.36 9.75 -4.77
C ARG A 79 -23.30 10.40 -5.66
N SER A 80 -23.32 11.73 -5.82
CA SER A 80 -22.34 12.43 -6.66
C SER A 80 -20.91 12.35 -6.08
N GLN A 81 -20.78 12.10 -4.79
CA GLN A 81 -19.49 11.96 -4.11
C GLN A 81 -18.88 10.55 -4.22
N LEU A 82 -19.61 9.59 -4.80
CA LEU A 82 -19.16 8.19 -4.84
C LEU A 82 -17.76 8.05 -5.47
N ALA A 83 -17.55 8.70 -6.62
CA ALA A 83 -16.26 8.63 -7.32
C ALA A 83 -15.11 9.22 -6.49
N GLU A 84 -15.38 10.31 -5.76
CA GLU A 84 -14.42 10.95 -4.87
C GLU A 84 -14.07 10.02 -3.70
N ARG A 85 -15.08 9.39 -3.08
CA ARG A 85 -14.87 8.42 -1.97
C ARG A 85 -14.14 7.16 -2.42
N CYS A 86 -14.41 6.67 -3.65
CA CYS A 86 -13.65 5.57 -4.23
C CYS A 86 -12.16 5.94 -4.39
N ARG A 87 -11.88 7.13 -4.92
CA ARG A 87 -10.49 7.62 -5.04
C ARG A 87 -9.80 7.76 -3.67
N GLU A 88 -10.52 8.26 -2.66
CA GLU A 88 -10.02 8.34 -1.29
C GLU A 88 -9.63 6.96 -0.76
N THR A 89 -10.48 5.92 -0.95
CA THR A 89 -10.13 4.56 -0.53
C THR A 89 -8.97 3.95 -1.33
N GLU A 90 -8.81 4.29 -2.60
CA GLU A 90 -7.65 3.88 -3.40
C GLU A 90 -6.36 4.47 -2.83
N LEU A 91 -6.34 5.77 -2.51
CA LEU A 91 -5.19 6.43 -1.88
C LEU A 91 -4.87 5.84 -0.50
N LEU A 92 -5.89 5.55 0.32
CA LEU A 92 -5.69 4.89 1.62
C LEU A 92 -5.08 3.48 1.46
N MET A 93 -5.47 2.74 0.42
CA MET A 93 -4.89 1.42 0.13
C MET A 93 -3.42 1.47 -0.27
N GLU A 94 -2.91 2.61 -0.77
CA GLU A 94 -1.48 2.77 -1.03
C GLU A 94 -0.63 2.65 0.25
N ASN A 95 -1.21 2.93 1.43
CA ASN A 95 -0.53 2.84 2.72
C ASN A 95 -0.05 1.42 3.06
N ARG A 96 -0.67 0.38 2.48
CA ARG A 96 -0.20 -1.01 2.62
C ARG A 96 1.24 -1.20 2.14
N PHE A 97 1.69 -0.38 1.17
CA PHE A 97 3.04 -0.43 0.62
C PHE A 97 4.10 -0.19 1.69
N TYR A 98 3.78 0.58 2.74
CA TYR A 98 4.72 0.96 3.78
C TYR A 98 4.90 -0.10 4.88
N GLY A 99 4.35 -1.31 4.69
CA GLY A 99 4.53 -2.41 5.64
C GLY A 99 3.94 -2.14 7.01
N LEU A 100 2.91 -1.28 7.08
CA LEU A 100 2.18 -1.06 8.32
C LEU A 100 1.52 -2.36 8.75
N ASP A 101 1.67 -2.74 10.02
CA ASP A 101 0.98 -3.91 10.61
C ASP A 101 -0.55 -3.77 10.57
N SER A 102 -1.04 -2.64 10.06
CA SER A 102 -2.45 -2.35 9.92
C SER A 102 -2.99 -2.90 8.61
N HIS A 103 -4.05 -3.68 8.71
CA HIS A 103 -4.85 -4.16 7.58
C HIS A 103 -6.09 -3.28 7.32
N ILE A 104 -6.29 -2.22 8.14
CA ILE A 104 -7.44 -1.30 8.07
C ILE A 104 -6.91 0.12 7.97
N PHE A 105 -7.31 0.84 6.92
CA PHE A 105 -6.96 2.23 6.67
C PHE A 105 -8.24 3.08 6.69
N MET A 106 -8.24 4.19 7.45
CA MET A 106 -9.44 5.02 7.65
C MET A 106 -9.12 6.50 7.40
N ALA A 107 -9.93 7.16 6.59
CA ALA A 107 -9.74 8.56 6.20
C ALA A 107 -9.68 9.54 7.40
N GLU A 108 -10.38 9.26 8.48
CA GLU A 108 -10.42 10.15 9.65
C GLU A 108 -9.21 10.01 10.58
N TYR A 109 -8.47 8.91 10.48
CA TYR A 109 -7.33 8.59 11.35
C TYR A 109 -5.98 8.64 10.64
N ASP A 110 -5.98 8.42 9.33
CA ASP A 110 -4.75 8.28 8.55
C ASP A 110 -4.41 9.54 7.74
N VAL A 111 -5.26 10.57 7.76
CA VAL A 111 -5.03 11.87 7.12
C VAL A 111 -4.43 12.87 8.12
N GLU A 112 -3.40 12.52 8.85
CA GLU A 112 -2.35 13.49 9.08
C GLU A 112 -1.53 13.50 7.76
N CYS A 113 -2.03 14.27 6.79
CA CYS A 113 -1.19 14.70 5.67
C CYS A 113 0.08 15.22 6.30
N ALA A 114 1.18 14.52 6.12
CA ALA A 114 2.49 15.02 6.46
C ALA A 114 2.60 16.37 5.74
N ASP A 115 2.45 17.47 6.49
CA ASP A 115 2.82 18.79 6.03
C ASP A 115 4.21 18.64 5.42
N ASP A 116 4.34 18.93 4.13
CA ASP A 116 5.58 18.99 3.33
C ASP A 116 6.83 18.45 4.05
N VAL A 117 6.87 17.16 4.37
CA VAL A 117 8.10 16.53 4.82
C VAL A 117 9.01 16.52 3.60
N GLN A 118 9.82 17.56 3.48
CA GLN A 118 10.92 17.59 2.54
C GLN A 118 11.89 16.49 2.97
N LEU A 119 11.64 15.28 2.48
CA LEU A 119 12.61 14.22 2.56
C LEU A 119 13.85 14.73 1.81
N ASP A 120 14.97 14.84 2.51
CA ASP A 120 16.25 15.24 1.89
C ASP A 120 16.86 14.05 1.13
N ASP A 121 16.04 13.48 0.24
CA ASP A 121 16.39 12.33 -0.59
C ASP A 121 17.60 12.64 -1.47
N ASN A 122 17.68 13.87 -1.98
CA ASN A 122 18.77 14.27 -2.85
C ASN A 122 20.14 14.23 -2.15
N THR A 123 20.20 14.58 -0.87
CA THR A 123 21.43 14.49 -0.10
C THR A 123 21.80 13.04 0.18
N LEU A 124 20.85 12.21 0.61
CA LEU A 124 21.07 10.77 0.84
C LEU A 124 21.49 10.04 -0.44
N ILE A 125 20.81 10.29 -1.56
CA ILE A 125 21.17 9.70 -2.86
C ILE A 125 22.60 10.06 -3.26
N LYS A 126 23.01 11.33 -3.08
CA LYS A 126 24.39 11.75 -3.35
C LYS A 126 25.41 11.09 -2.42
N GLN A 127 25.08 10.91 -1.14
CA GLN A 127 25.93 10.19 -0.20
C GLN A 127 26.10 8.73 -0.63
N ILE A 128 25.00 8.04 -0.93
CA ILE A 128 25.03 6.66 -1.46
C ILE A 128 25.87 6.57 -2.74
N GLN A 129 25.73 7.51 -3.67
CA GLN A 129 26.56 7.55 -4.89
C GLN A 129 28.04 7.71 -4.57
N GLN A 130 28.37 8.53 -3.58
CA GLN A 130 29.75 8.73 -3.15
C GLN A 130 30.31 7.46 -2.49
N ASP A 131 29.54 6.80 -1.59
CA ASP A 131 29.95 5.57 -0.93
C ASP A 131 30.22 4.44 -1.92
N VAL A 132 29.38 4.32 -2.94
CA VAL A 132 29.60 3.38 -4.05
C VAL A 132 30.91 3.64 -4.78
N ARG A 133 31.21 4.92 -5.09
CA ARG A 133 32.47 5.32 -5.76
C ARG A 133 33.69 5.08 -4.90
N THR A 134 33.62 5.33 -3.60
CA THR A 134 34.73 5.11 -2.66
C THR A 134 34.83 3.69 -2.16
N LYS A 135 33.84 2.83 -2.50
CA LYS A 135 33.71 1.44 -2.03
C LYS A 135 33.59 1.36 -0.51
N ASP A 136 33.00 2.36 0.12
CA ASP A 136 32.73 2.39 1.55
C ASP A 136 31.41 1.65 1.84
N MET A 137 31.54 0.34 2.06
CA MET A 137 30.37 -0.54 2.26
C MET A 137 29.64 -0.29 3.59
N LEU A 138 30.34 0.23 4.61
CA LEU A 138 29.71 0.54 5.89
C LEU A 138 28.80 1.75 5.77
N SER A 139 29.32 2.86 5.26
CA SER A 139 28.53 4.08 5.03
C SER A 139 27.41 3.84 4.03
N LEU A 140 27.65 3.03 3.00
CA LEU A 140 26.63 2.63 2.04
C LEU A 140 25.44 1.94 2.72
N SER A 141 25.69 0.94 3.57
CA SER A 141 24.64 0.24 4.30
C SER A 141 23.86 1.20 5.21
N GLU A 142 24.55 2.05 5.97
CA GLU A 142 23.93 3.02 6.86
C GLU A 142 23.03 4.02 6.11
N HIS A 143 23.49 4.54 4.96
CA HIS A 143 22.72 5.50 4.19
C HIS A 143 21.52 4.86 3.49
N VAL A 144 21.65 3.63 3.02
CA VAL A 144 20.54 2.86 2.43
C VAL A 144 19.49 2.56 3.52
N ASP A 145 19.91 2.03 4.68
CA ASP A 145 19.01 1.74 5.80
C ASP A 145 18.27 3.01 6.27
N ARG A 146 18.97 4.14 6.31
CA ARG A 146 18.37 5.43 6.65
C ARG A 146 17.32 5.87 5.64
N LEU A 147 17.56 5.65 4.34
CA LEU A 147 16.60 5.96 3.29
C LEU A 147 15.32 5.11 3.42
N PHE A 148 15.46 3.80 3.63
CA PHE A 148 14.34 2.91 3.89
C PHE A 148 13.56 3.33 5.13
N HIS A 149 14.27 3.62 6.23
CA HIS A 149 13.66 4.08 7.47
C HIS A 149 12.86 5.38 7.29
N ASN A 150 13.41 6.34 6.53
CA ASN A 150 12.73 7.60 6.25
C ASN A 150 11.40 7.36 5.51
N TYR A 151 11.39 6.48 4.51
CA TYR A 151 10.16 6.18 3.78
C TYR A 151 9.15 5.40 4.62
N ARG A 152 9.58 4.46 5.44
CA ARG A 152 8.67 3.72 6.35
C ARG A 152 7.97 4.64 7.35
N GLN A 153 8.63 5.69 7.80
CA GLN A 153 8.05 6.65 8.74
C GLN A 153 7.16 7.72 8.08
N ASN A 154 7.33 7.94 6.78
CA ASN A 154 6.63 9.00 6.06
C ASN A 154 5.59 8.40 5.08
N VAL A 155 4.51 7.87 5.63
CA VAL A 155 3.42 7.19 4.93
C VAL A 155 2.68 8.08 3.90
N GLY A 156 2.91 9.40 3.91
CA GLY A 156 2.30 10.35 2.96
C GLY A 156 3.02 10.45 1.60
N VAL A 157 4.15 9.77 1.42
CA VAL A 157 4.91 9.82 0.16
C VAL A 157 4.28 8.85 -0.85
N SER A 158 4.11 9.28 -2.10
CA SER A 158 3.55 8.39 -3.14
C SER A 158 4.43 7.16 -3.37
N GLN A 159 3.82 5.96 -3.40
CA GLN A 159 4.48 4.71 -3.76
C GLN A 159 5.27 4.81 -5.07
N ILE A 160 4.71 5.51 -6.08
CA ILE A 160 5.37 5.71 -7.38
C ILE A 160 6.67 6.49 -7.22
N TYR A 161 6.66 7.52 -6.37
CA TYR A 161 7.87 8.30 -6.10
C TYR A 161 8.94 7.46 -5.40
N VAL A 162 8.57 6.68 -4.39
CA VAL A 162 9.50 5.76 -3.70
C VAL A 162 10.12 4.78 -4.69
N LYS A 163 9.31 4.13 -5.53
CA LYS A 163 9.81 3.23 -6.58
C LYS A 163 10.73 3.93 -7.58
N PHE A 164 10.45 5.17 -7.93
CA PHE A 164 11.32 5.97 -8.79
C PHE A 164 12.69 6.23 -8.13
N VAL A 165 12.71 6.58 -6.84
CA VAL A 165 13.96 6.78 -6.10
C VAL A 165 14.78 5.49 -6.02
N PHE A 166 14.15 4.36 -5.66
CA PHE A 166 14.85 3.07 -5.62
C PHE A 166 15.32 2.59 -7.01
N SER A 167 14.58 2.88 -8.07
CA SER A 167 15.03 2.62 -9.44
C SER A 167 16.31 3.40 -9.78
N SER A 168 16.37 4.65 -9.35
CA SER A 168 17.54 5.51 -9.55
C SER A 168 18.75 5.01 -8.77
N LEU A 169 18.55 4.54 -7.55
CA LEU A 169 19.61 3.92 -6.74
C LEU A 169 20.09 2.59 -7.35
N LEU A 170 19.17 1.74 -7.75
CA LEU A 170 19.48 0.47 -8.38
C LEU A 170 20.37 0.66 -9.60
N LYS A 171 20.06 1.66 -10.44
CA LYS A 171 20.90 2.02 -11.59
C LYS A 171 22.30 2.41 -11.17
N VAL A 172 22.47 3.26 -10.16
CA VAL A 172 23.79 3.66 -9.65
C VAL A 172 24.61 2.48 -9.15
N LEU A 173 23.96 1.56 -8.41
CA LEU A 173 24.61 0.35 -7.91
C LEU A 173 25.06 -0.56 -9.05
N TYR A 174 24.23 -0.76 -10.06
CA TYR A 174 24.55 -1.60 -11.22
C TYR A 174 25.69 -1.03 -12.04
N GLU A 175 25.73 0.29 -12.26
CA GLU A 175 26.85 0.96 -12.95
C GLU A 175 28.20 0.77 -12.24
N ALA A 176 28.18 0.56 -10.91
CA ALA A 176 29.38 0.35 -10.11
C ALA A 176 29.85 -1.11 -10.03
N ILE A 177 29.00 -2.08 -10.37
CA ILE A 177 29.31 -3.52 -10.27
C ILE A 177 29.90 -4.02 -11.61
N PRO A 178 31.19 -4.43 -11.66
CA PRO A 178 31.78 -4.96 -12.88
C PRO A 178 31.06 -6.22 -13.37
N GLY A 179 30.78 -6.28 -14.68
CA GLY A 179 30.18 -7.45 -15.31
C GLY A 179 28.64 -7.53 -15.24
N LYS A 180 27.97 -6.59 -14.61
CA LYS A 180 26.52 -6.42 -14.73
C LYS A 180 26.19 -5.67 -16.02
N ASN A 181 25.04 -5.97 -16.60
CA ASN A 181 24.59 -5.39 -17.87
C ASN A 181 23.16 -4.81 -17.75
N ASP A 182 22.75 -4.09 -18.78
CA ASP A 182 21.41 -3.44 -18.81
C ASP A 182 20.25 -4.44 -18.74
N ARG A 183 20.46 -5.69 -19.16
CA ARG A 183 19.42 -6.70 -19.08
C ARG A 183 19.16 -7.12 -17.64
N ASP A 184 20.22 -7.35 -16.88
CA ASP A 184 20.11 -7.69 -15.45
C ASP A 184 19.43 -6.54 -14.68
N LEU A 185 19.77 -5.28 -15.00
CA LEU A 185 19.14 -4.10 -14.41
C LEU A 185 17.64 -4.05 -14.72
N ASN A 186 17.23 -4.32 -15.97
CA ASN A 186 15.83 -4.30 -16.35
C ASN A 186 15.02 -5.39 -15.64
N GLU A 187 15.58 -6.58 -15.46
CA GLU A 187 14.94 -7.67 -14.71
C GLU A 187 14.70 -7.27 -13.25
N GLU A 188 15.69 -6.66 -12.58
CA GLU A 188 15.56 -6.18 -11.21
C GLU A 188 14.58 -4.98 -11.09
N MET A 189 14.57 -4.08 -12.07
CA MET A 189 13.59 -3.01 -12.13
C MET A 189 12.16 -3.54 -12.26
N GLU A 190 11.93 -4.57 -13.08
CA GLU A 190 10.63 -5.21 -13.16
C GLU A 190 10.20 -5.80 -11.80
N VAL A 191 11.11 -6.44 -11.06
CA VAL A 191 10.85 -6.93 -9.71
C VAL A 191 10.46 -5.78 -8.81
N LEU A 192 11.24 -4.70 -8.77
CA LEU A 192 10.95 -3.52 -7.96
C LEU A 192 9.56 -2.94 -8.24
N TYR A 193 9.18 -2.81 -9.53
CA TYR A 193 7.86 -2.27 -9.88
C TYR A 193 6.70 -3.20 -9.54
N ARG A 194 6.94 -4.52 -9.50
CA ARG A 194 5.94 -5.51 -9.08
C ARG A 194 5.85 -5.70 -7.56
N THR A 195 6.82 -5.20 -6.82
CA THR A 195 6.85 -5.30 -5.36
C THR A 195 5.63 -4.59 -4.75
N ALA A 196 4.91 -5.31 -3.89
CA ALA A 196 3.67 -4.83 -3.30
C ALA A 196 3.88 -4.04 -2.00
N ASP A 197 5.03 -4.21 -1.37
CA ASP A 197 5.43 -3.58 -0.11
C ASP A 197 6.89 -3.12 -0.16
N ILE A 198 7.30 -2.33 0.83
CA ILE A 198 8.64 -1.75 0.92
C ILE A 198 9.67 -2.72 1.56
N ASP A 199 9.21 -3.86 2.08
CA ASP A 199 10.05 -4.86 2.77
C ASP A 199 10.75 -5.86 1.86
#